data_7b5ed12bedd696cad39ecb90b4254092
#
_entry.id   7b5ed12bedd696cad39ecb90b4254092
#
_cell.length_a   1.000
_cell.length_b   1.000
_cell.length_c   1.000
_cell.angle_alpha   90.00
_cell.angle_beta   90.00
_cell.angle_gamma   90.00
#
_symmetry.space_group_name_H-M   'P 1'
#
loop_
_entity.id
_entity.type
_entity.pdbx_description
1 polymer ?
#
loop_
_entity_poly.entity_id
_entity_poly.type
_entity_poly.pdbx_seq_one_letter_code
_entity_poly.pdbx_strand_id
1 'polypeptide(L)'
;VEEDHDGYLALCPVHNDRNHPSLKLTLKSDGMLLLVCRTGCDRAEILRKMNLTGADLFNVDGQGARTISAKAPETIGPGEIAGLRMFVDETSAALTEGSEAADYLAHRFGLSVEVAQDLGVGYAAPGDRPQAWLSRGFSRFPRLTVPFAGFDGVIRGCQGRDLSGRCPARWVSLTNVDGKTWAKYGVLSAGTGYDTILVTEGPGDGLTSVGVGYDALIIRGAGLANNAALVAELVAGLRGRDVVLAFDPDAAGDRGTNALVAAFIADGQIVRRLQF
;
A
#
# COMPACT_ATOMS: atom_id res chain seq x y z
N VAL A 1 0.35 27.73 -14.21
CA VAL A 1 0.38 27.17 -12.85
C VAL A 1 -0.85 27.66 -12.14
N GLU A 2 -1.63 26.78 -11.59
CA GLU A 2 -2.84 27.06 -10.82
C GLU A 2 -2.61 26.66 -9.36
N GLU A 3 -3.16 27.41 -8.40
CA GLU A 3 -3.13 27.01 -6.99
C GLU A 3 -4.07 25.83 -6.75
N ASP A 4 -3.60 24.80 -6.05
CA ASP A 4 -4.36 23.62 -5.61
C ASP A 4 -4.27 23.54 -4.09
N HIS A 5 -5.24 22.98 -3.43
CA HIS A 5 -5.54 23.00 -1.98
C HIS A 5 -4.30 22.84 -1.04
N ASP A 6 -3.22 22.22 -1.53
CA ASP A 6 -1.98 21.96 -0.78
C ASP A 6 -0.72 22.12 -1.65
N GLY A 7 -0.79 22.96 -2.71
CA GLY A 7 0.32 23.20 -3.61
C GLY A 7 -0.08 23.85 -4.92
N TYR A 8 0.55 23.46 -5.99
CA TYR A 8 0.34 24.01 -7.33
C TYR A 8 0.11 22.91 -8.35
N LEU A 9 -0.67 23.22 -9.38
CA LEU A 9 -0.82 22.41 -10.57
C LEU A 9 -0.17 23.11 -11.76
N ALA A 10 0.64 22.37 -12.52
CA ALA A 10 1.32 22.85 -13.71
C ALA A 10 1.11 21.87 -14.88
N LEU A 11 1.39 22.33 -16.09
CA LEU A 11 1.45 21.46 -17.26
C LEU A 11 2.67 20.53 -17.16
N CYS A 12 2.46 19.25 -17.44
CA CYS A 12 3.54 18.27 -17.41
C CYS A 12 4.42 18.41 -18.69
N PRO A 13 5.75 18.52 -18.56
CA PRO A 13 6.62 18.69 -19.72
C PRO A 13 6.89 17.40 -20.50
N VAL A 14 6.42 16.25 -20.03
CA VAL A 14 6.69 14.93 -20.62
C VAL A 14 5.62 14.51 -21.62
N HIS A 15 4.36 14.79 -21.34
CA HIS A 15 3.26 14.45 -22.24
C HIS A 15 2.51 15.71 -22.73
N ASN A 16 1.63 15.55 -23.70
CA ASN A 16 0.87 16.66 -24.29
C ASN A 16 -0.26 17.15 -23.37
N ASP A 17 0.08 18.01 -22.43
CA ASP A 17 -0.76 18.53 -21.36
C ASP A 17 -1.17 19.99 -21.66
N ARG A 18 -1.98 20.19 -22.72
CA ARG A 18 -2.26 21.55 -23.23
C ARG A 18 -3.32 22.31 -22.44
N ASN A 19 -4.33 21.63 -21.90
CA ASN A 19 -5.53 22.27 -21.36
C ASN A 19 -5.91 21.84 -19.93
N HIS A 20 -5.22 20.84 -19.36
CA HIS A 20 -5.54 20.30 -18.04
C HIS A 20 -4.26 20.03 -17.25
N PRO A 21 -3.82 20.98 -16.39
CA PRO A 21 -2.61 20.79 -15.60
C PRO A 21 -2.63 19.49 -14.82
N SER A 22 -1.65 18.63 -15.04
CA SER A 22 -1.55 17.31 -14.41
C SER A 22 -0.33 17.12 -13.52
N LEU A 23 0.64 18.04 -13.57
CA LEU A 23 1.82 18.00 -12.73
C LEU A 23 1.51 18.71 -11.40
N LYS A 24 1.34 17.93 -10.34
CA LYS A 24 1.19 18.47 -8.99
C LYS A 24 2.55 18.74 -8.36
N LEU A 25 2.67 19.95 -7.79
CA LEU A 25 3.83 20.40 -7.02
C LEU A 25 3.36 20.66 -5.60
N THR A 26 3.97 20.00 -4.63
CA THR A 26 3.66 20.19 -3.21
C THR A 26 4.94 20.52 -2.46
N LEU A 27 5.00 21.71 -1.86
CA LEU A 27 6.11 22.09 -0.98
C LEU A 27 5.81 21.55 0.42
N LYS A 28 6.69 20.70 0.92
CA LYS A 28 6.61 20.18 2.28
C LYS A 28 7.21 21.13 3.29
N SER A 29 6.84 20.98 4.56
CA SER A 29 7.34 21.79 5.68
C SER A 29 8.85 21.66 5.92
N ASP A 30 9.48 20.61 5.39
CA ASP A 30 10.94 20.39 5.43
C ASP A 30 11.68 21.04 4.25
N GLY A 31 10.99 21.79 3.40
CA GLY A 31 11.57 22.46 2.22
C GLY A 31 11.74 21.54 1.01
N MET A 32 11.22 20.30 1.07
CA MET A 32 11.23 19.39 -0.07
C MET A 32 10.08 19.67 -1.03
N LEU A 33 10.37 19.79 -2.32
CA LEU A 33 9.36 19.88 -3.38
C LEU A 33 9.02 18.50 -3.91
N LEU A 34 7.77 18.09 -3.74
CA LEU A 34 7.24 16.89 -4.39
C LEU A 34 6.71 17.22 -5.79
N LEU A 35 7.08 16.40 -6.75
CA LEU A 35 6.58 16.43 -8.12
C LEU A 35 5.86 15.12 -8.44
N VAL A 36 4.60 15.19 -8.79
CA VAL A 36 3.79 14.02 -9.16
C VAL A 36 2.93 14.35 -10.38
N CYS A 37 3.15 13.66 -11.48
CA CYS A 37 2.23 13.74 -12.62
C CYS A 37 1.04 12.81 -12.39
N ARG A 38 -0.18 13.35 -12.44
CA ARG A 38 -1.43 12.60 -12.24
C ARG A 38 -1.70 11.57 -13.36
N THR A 39 -1.06 11.73 -14.52
CA THR A 39 -1.14 10.79 -15.64
C THR A 39 -0.03 9.74 -15.64
N GLY A 40 0.82 9.70 -14.59
CA GLY A 40 1.79 8.65 -14.37
C GLY A 40 3.14 8.82 -15.06
N CYS A 41 3.49 10.02 -15.56
CA CYS A 41 4.83 10.25 -16.11
C CYS A 41 5.92 10.01 -15.07
N ASP A 42 7.03 9.42 -15.50
CA ASP A 42 8.19 9.16 -14.66
C ASP A 42 8.81 10.47 -14.16
N ARG A 43 9.11 10.51 -12.85
CA ARG A 43 9.65 11.71 -12.20
C ARG A 43 11.05 12.08 -12.72
N ALA A 44 11.90 11.10 -13.00
CA ALA A 44 13.23 11.38 -13.52
C ALA A 44 13.16 11.99 -14.92
N GLU A 45 12.19 11.56 -15.74
CA GLU A 45 11.95 12.14 -17.04
C GLU A 45 11.40 13.58 -16.96
N ILE A 46 10.50 13.85 -16.01
CA ILE A 46 10.00 15.20 -15.74
C ILE A 46 11.17 16.12 -15.36
N LEU A 47 12.01 15.70 -14.41
CA LEU A 47 13.18 16.47 -13.99
C LEU A 47 14.14 16.72 -15.14
N ARG A 48 14.44 15.70 -15.93
CA ARG A 48 15.31 15.82 -17.12
C ARG A 48 14.76 16.83 -18.13
N LYS A 49 13.45 16.83 -18.38
CA LYS A 49 12.79 17.80 -19.28
C LYS A 49 12.82 19.23 -18.73
N MET A 50 12.87 19.38 -17.42
CA MET A 50 12.97 20.69 -16.76
C MET A 50 14.42 21.13 -16.52
N ASN A 51 15.43 20.35 -16.96
CA ASN A 51 16.84 20.52 -16.65
C ASN A 51 17.14 20.59 -15.14
N LEU A 52 16.39 19.81 -14.35
CA LEU A 52 16.54 19.66 -12.91
C LEU A 52 17.08 18.28 -12.57
N THR A 53 17.70 18.19 -11.41
CA THR A 53 18.14 16.94 -10.78
C THR A 53 17.30 16.65 -9.53
N GLY A 54 17.41 15.44 -8.99
CA GLY A 54 16.74 15.10 -7.73
C GLY A 54 17.20 16.01 -6.56
N ALA A 55 18.43 16.52 -6.59
CA ALA A 55 18.96 17.42 -5.57
C ALA A 55 18.25 18.79 -5.55
N ASP A 56 17.80 19.27 -6.71
CA ASP A 56 17.12 20.56 -6.83
C ASP A 56 15.75 20.57 -6.14
N LEU A 57 15.16 19.40 -5.90
CA LEU A 57 13.91 19.26 -5.17
C LEU A 57 14.05 19.50 -3.65
N PHE A 58 15.26 19.53 -3.14
CA PHE A 58 15.55 19.71 -1.71
C PHE A 58 16.11 21.08 -1.36
N ASN A 59 16.20 22.00 -2.31
CA ASN A 59 16.92 23.27 -2.14
C ASN A 59 16.06 24.47 -2.54
N VAL A 60 14.77 24.43 -2.26
CA VAL A 60 13.81 25.45 -2.71
C VAL A 60 14.07 26.82 -2.07
N ASP A 61 14.75 26.89 -0.93
CA ASP A 61 15.02 28.15 -0.20
C ASP A 61 16.41 28.76 -0.45
N GLY A 62 17.23 28.18 -1.37
CA GLY A 62 18.56 28.72 -1.69
C GLY A 62 19.57 28.72 -0.54
N GLN A 63 19.26 28.16 0.59
CA GLN A 63 20.14 27.97 1.73
C GLN A 63 20.72 26.54 1.68
N GLY A 64 22.03 26.47 1.53
CA GLY A 64 22.86 25.32 1.24
C GLY A 64 22.37 23.96 1.75
N ALA A 65 22.83 22.92 1.06
CA ALA A 65 22.46 21.52 1.30
C ALA A 65 22.31 21.23 2.80
N ARG A 66 21.07 21.23 3.29
CA ARG A 66 20.75 20.59 4.56
C ARG A 66 21.00 19.10 4.34
N THR A 67 22.02 18.57 4.97
CA THR A 67 22.12 17.14 5.22
C THR A 67 20.85 16.79 6.00
N ILE A 68 19.83 16.33 5.29
CA ILE A 68 18.66 15.73 5.94
C ILE A 68 19.23 14.48 6.57
N SER A 69 19.58 14.58 7.84
CA SER A 69 19.68 13.39 8.68
C SER A 69 18.32 12.73 8.56
N ALA A 70 18.25 11.65 7.79
CA ALA A 70 17.04 10.87 7.67
C ALA A 70 16.70 10.45 9.11
N LYS A 71 15.75 11.17 9.73
CA LYS A 71 15.18 10.73 11.01
C LYS A 71 14.74 9.30 10.76
N ALA A 72 15.28 8.36 11.53
CA ALA A 72 14.85 6.96 11.41
C ALA A 72 13.32 6.94 11.43
N PRO A 73 12.66 6.23 10.50
CA PRO A 73 11.21 6.23 10.45
C PRO A 73 10.67 5.82 11.82
N GLU A 74 9.85 6.68 12.42
CA GLU A 74 9.19 6.36 13.68
C GLU A 74 8.28 5.16 13.44
N THR A 75 8.48 4.11 14.22
CA THR A 75 7.59 2.95 14.23
C THR A 75 6.33 3.27 15.03
N ILE A 76 5.20 2.69 14.65
CA ILE A 76 3.97 2.82 15.42
C ILE A 76 4.17 2.26 16.83
N GLY A 77 3.65 2.98 17.81
CA GLY A 77 3.78 2.62 19.22
C GLY A 77 2.72 1.59 19.67
N PRO A 78 2.89 1.02 20.89
CA PRO A 78 1.95 0.02 21.43
C PRO A 78 0.50 0.50 21.49
N GLY A 79 0.26 1.76 21.82
CA GLY A 79 -1.09 2.33 21.88
C GLY A 79 -1.76 2.40 20.50
N GLU A 80 -1.01 2.70 19.47
CA GLU A 80 -1.52 2.72 18.09
C GLU A 80 -1.77 1.31 17.55
N ILE A 81 -0.90 0.35 17.88
CA ILE A 81 -1.11 -1.07 17.58
C ILE A 81 -2.40 -1.56 18.24
N ALA A 82 -2.62 -1.24 19.51
CA ALA A 82 -3.84 -1.58 20.23
C ALA A 82 -5.09 -0.95 19.57
N GLY A 83 -5.01 0.34 19.21
CA GLY A 83 -6.10 1.02 18.50
C GLY A 83 -6.40 0.42 17.14
N LEU A 84 -5.39 0.03 16.36
CA LEU A 84 -5.56 -0.69 15.09
C LEU A 84 -6.22 -2.04 15.30
N ARG A 85 -5.81 -2.78 16.33
CA ARG A 85 -6.40 -4.07 16.68
C ARG A 85 -7.89 -3.92 17.00
N MET A 86 -8.25 -2.97 17.87
CA MET A 86 -9.64 -2.67 18.18
C MET A 86 -10.45 -2.33 16.93
N PHE A 87 -9.91 -1.50 16.04
CA PHE A 87 -10.57 -1.16 14.79
C PHE A 87 -10.80 -2.38 13.89
N VAL A 88 -9.82 -3.27 13.78
CA VAL A 88 -9.95 -4.51 12.99
C VAL A 88 -10.98 -5.42 13.62
N ASP A 89 -10.96 -5.61 14.94
CA ASP A 89 -11.94 -6.45 15.64
C ASP A 89 -13.37 -5.90 15.48
N GLU A 90 -13.58 -4.58 15.61
CA GLU A 90 -14.86 -3.92 15.39
C GLU A 90 -15.38 -4.09 13.93
N THR A 91 -14.51 -3.87 12.95
CA THR A 91 -14.91 -3.98 11.54
C THR A 91 -15.14 -5.42 11.12
N SER A 92 -14.37 -6.38 11.66
CA SER A 92 -14.56 -7.80 11.44
C SER A 92 -15.90 -8.26 12.03
N ALA A 93 -16.26 -7.86 13.25
CA ALA A 93 -17.56 -8.13 13.84
C ALA A 93 -18.74 -7.49 13.09
N ALA A 94 -18.51 -6.36 12.41
CA ALA A 94 -19.51 -5.67 11.60
C ALA A 94 -19.74 -6.32 10.21
N LEU A 95 -18.87 -7.25 9.80
CA LEU A 95 -19.05 -8.02 8.57
C LEU A 95 -20.02 -9.17 8.86
N THR A 96 -21.24 -9.09 8.32
CA THR A 96 -22.31 -10.07 8.56
C THR A 96 -22.81 -10.66 7.27
N GLU A 97 -23.32 -11.89 7.33
CA GLU A 97 -24.00 -12.54 6.20
C GLU A 97 -25.13 -11.66 5.65
N GLY A 98 -25.31 -11.66 4.34
CA GLY A 98 -26.31 -10.85 3.65
C GLY A 98 -26.01 -9.35 3.59
N SER A 99 -24.83 -8.91 4.05
CA SER A 99 -24.38 -7.53 3.86
C SER A 99 -23.77 -7.33 2.47
N GLU A 100 -23.80 -6.09 1.96
CA GLU A 100 -23.13 -5.72 0.69
C GLU A 100 -21.65 -6.13 0.68
N ALA A 101 -20.99 -6.04 1.82
CA ALA A 101 -19.58 -6.43 1.95
C ALA A 101 -19.39 -7.96 1.84
N ALA A 102 -20.31 -8.75 2.42
CA ALA A 102 -20.30 -10.20 2.30
C ALA A 102 -20.56 -10.66 0.87
N ASP A 103 -21.55 -10.07 0.19
CA ASP A 103 -21.84 -10.34 -1.22
C ASP A 103 -20.63 -9.99 -2.11
N TYR A 104 -19.99 -8.87 -1.84
CA TYR A 104 -18.78 -8.45 -2.56
C TYR A 104 -17.63 -9.45 -2.34
N LEU A 105 -17.39 -9.91 -1.10
CA LEU A 105 -16.38 -10.91 -0.78
C LEU A 105 -16.62 -12.23 -1.51
N ALA A 106 -17.83 -12.76 -1.41
CA ALA A 106 -18.19 -14.01 -2.05
C ALA A 106 -18.04 -13.94 -3.58
N HIS A 107 -18.58 -12.87 -4.19
CA HIS A 107 -18.58 -12.72 -5.65
C HIS A 107 -17.19 -12.44 -6.21
N ARG A 108 -16.41 -11.61 -5.52
CA ARG A 108 -15.12 -11.10 -6.05
C ARG A 108 -13.94 -11.99 -5.71
N PHE A 109 -13.98 -12.64 -4.53
CA PHE A 109 -12.83 -13.35 -3.98
C PHE A 109 -13.15 -14.81 -3.62
N GLY A 110 -14.41 -15.23 -3.66
CA GLY A 110 -14.81 -16.58 -3.27
C GLY A 110 -14.70 -16.84 -1.77
N LEU A 111 -14.72 -15.79 -0.93
CA LEU A 111 -14.56 -15.90 0.53
C LEU A 111 -15.91 -15.85 1.24
N SER A 112 -16.11 -16.75 2.23
CA SER A 112 -17.21 -16.65 3.19
C SER A 112 -16.92 -15.59 4.26
N VAL A 113 -17.97 -15.17 4.97
CA VAL A 113 -17.84 -14.24 6.11
C VAL A 113 -16.95 -14.84 7.19
N GLU A 114 -17.11 -16.12 7.50
CA GLU A 114 -16.32 -16.82 8.51
C GLU A 114 -14.81 -16.75 8.19
N VAL A 115 -14.42 -17.17 6.99
CA VAL A 115 -13.02 -17.10 6.56
C VAL A 115 -12.49 -15.66 6.55
N ALA A 116 -13.30 -14.71 6.11
CA ALA A 116 -12.93 -13.30 6.11
C ALA A 116 -12.69 -12.77 7.53
N GLN A 117 -13.54 -13.13 8.48
CA GLN A 117 -13.42 -12.75 9.89
C GLN A 117 -12.18 -13.36 10.55
N ASP A 118 -11.85 -14.61 10.24
CA ASP A 118 -10.62 -15.28 10.71
C ASP A 118 -9.35 -14.54 10.23
N LEU A 119 -9.42 -13.94 9.04
CA LEU A 119 -8.35 -13.07 8.50
C LEU A 119 -8.35 -11.65 9.11
N GLY A 120 -9.34 -11.30 9.93
CA GLY A 120 -9.57 -9.94 10.39
C GLY A 120 -10.10 -9.00 9.29
N VAL A 121 -10.54 -9.54 8.15
CA VAL A 121 -11.22 -8.77 7.12
C VAL A 121 -12.59 -8.35 7.64
N GLY A 122 -13.01 -7.12 7.35
CA GLY A 122 -14.20 -6.58 7.96
C GLY A 122 -14.92 -5.54 7.11
N TYR A 123 -15.98 -5.00 7.69
CA TYR A 123 -16.79 -3.93 7.10
C TYR A 123 -16.73 -2.66 7.95
N ALA A 124 -16.30 -1.55 7.35
CA ALA A 124 -16.37 -0.23 7.94
C ALA A 124 -17.52 0.56 7.31
N ALA A 125 -18.59 0.78 8.07
CA ALA A 125 -19.69 1.64 7.66
C ALA A 125 -19.22 3.11 7.51
N PRO A 126 -19.81 3.90 6.59
CA PRO A 126 -19.53 5.32 6.52
C PRO A 126 -20.01 6.02 7.80
N GLY A 127 -19.27 7.03 8.24
CA GLY A 127 -19.66 7.82 9.42
C GLY A 127 -18.49 8.55 10.05
N ASP A 128 -18.81 9.41 11.00
CA ASP A 128 -17.81 10.08 11.83
C ASP A 128 -17.28 9.10 12.88
N ARG A 129 -16.04 8.68 12.69
CA ARG A 129 -15.35 7.87 13.69
C ARG A 129 -14.40 8.74 14.51
N PRO A 130 -14.46 8.67 15.85
CA PRO A 130 -13.71 9.57 16.73
C PRO A 130 -12.22 9.26 16.83
N GLN A 131 -11.68 8.41 15.96
CA GLN A 131 -10.29 8.00 16.03
C GLN A 131 -9.42 8.94 15.19
N ALA A 132 -8.42 9.56 15.81
CA ALA A 132 -7.57 10.58 15.21
C ALA A 132 -6.84 10.14 13.92
N TRP A 133 -6.65 8.83 13.75
CA TRP A 133 -5.97 8.22 12.60
C TRP A 133 -6.89 7.77 11.46
N LEU A 134 -8.22 7.95 11.62
CA LEU A 134 -9.17 7.76 10.53
C LEU A 134 -9.29 9.04 9.72
N SER A 135 -8.66 9.07 8.56
CA SER A 135 -8.84 10.20 7.64
C SER A 135 -10.31 10.32 7.22
N ARG A 136 -10.77 11.55 7.01
CA ARG A 136 -12.11 11.80 6.45
C ARG A 136 -12.33 11.07 5.12
N GLY A 137 -11.27 10.87 4.33
CA GLY A 137 -11.33 10.11 3.09
C GLY A 137 -11.62 8.63 3.31
N PHE A 138 -11.16 8.04 4.41
CA PHE A 138 -11.44 6.66 4.75
C PHE A 138 -12.88 6.49 5.26
N SER A 139 -13.29 7.29 6.22
CA SER A 139 -14.60 7.15 6.89
C SER A 139 -15.80 7.62 6.06
N ARG A 140 -15.58 8.37 4.98
CA ARG A 140 -16.67 8.93 4.15
C ARG A 140 -17.46 7.87 3.37
N PHE A 141 -16.85 6.73 3.07
CA PHE A 141 -17.42 5.70 2.20
C PHE A 141 -17.46 4.34 2.91
N PRO A 142 -18.42 3.45 2.58
CA PRO A 142 -18.41 2.08 3.08
C PRO A 142 -17.19 1.35 2.54
N ARG A 143 -16.52 0.58 3.41
CA ARG A 143 -15.27 -0.09 3.05
C ARG A 143 -15.22 -1.54 3.49
N LEU A 144 -14.76 -2.39 2.58
CA LEU A 144 -14.19 -3.67 2.97
C LEU A 144 -12.79 -3.40 3.51
N THR A 145 -12.51 -3.78 4.76
CA THR A 145 -11.22 -3.54 5.43
C THR A 145 -10.35 -4.79 5.41
N VAL A 146 -9.07 -4.62 5.13
CA VAL A 146 -8.08 -5.70 5.11
C VAL A 146 -6.90 -5.29 6.01
N PRO A 147 -6.62 -6.03 7.08
CA PRO A 147 -5.52 -5.74 7.98
C PRO A 147 -4.16 -6.11 7.35
N PHE A 148 -3.12 -5.44 7.79
CA PHE A 148 -1.74 -5.74 7.48
C PHE A 148 -1.04 -6.23 8.75
N ALA A 149 -1.06 -7.54 8.97
CA ALA A 149 -0.33 -8.21 10.03
C ALA A 149 1.04 -8.67 9.51
N GLY A 150 2.08 -8.43 10.28
CA GLY A 150 3.43 -8.93 9.97
C GLY A 150 3.56 -10.44 10.19
N PHE A 151 4.74 -10.99 9.94
CA PHE A 151 5.04 -12.40 10.25
C PHE A 151 4.88 -12.76 11.72
N ASP A 152 4.92 -11.78 12.60
CA ASP A 152 4.68 -11.90 14.05
C ASP A 152 3.20 -11.82 14.43
N GLY A 153 2.30 -11.72 13.46
CA GLY A 153 0.85 -11.59 13.66
C GLY A 153 0.40 -10.22 14.17
N VAL A 154 1.30 -9.26 14.35
CA VAL A 154 0.96 -7.93 14.85
C VAL A 154 0.41 -7.05 13.71
N ILE A 155 -0.80 -6.52 13.88
CA ILE A 155 -1.43 -5.62 12.92
C ILE A 155 -0.79 -4.23 13.04
N ARG A 156 -0.18 -3.78 11.94
CA ARG A 156 0.50 -2.48 11.85
C ARG A 156 -0.08 -1.56 10.79
N GLY A 157 -1.18 -1.95 10.16
CA GLY A 157 -1.87 -1.16 9.17
C GLY A 157 -3.19 -1.80 8.75
N CYS A 158 -3.96 -1.04 7.98
CA CYS A 158 -5.19 -1.52 7.38
C CYS A 158 -5.46 -0.76 6.09
N GLN A 159 -5.97 -1.42 5.09
CA GLN A 159 -6.50 -0.79 3.89
C GLN A 159 -8.00 -1.05 3.75
N GLY A 160 -8.71 -0.08 3.18
CA GLY A 160 -10.13 -0.18 2.91
C GLY A 160 -10.44 -0.07 1.42
N ARG A 161 -11.17 -1.06 0.89
CA ARG A 161 -11.75 -1.05 -0.45
C ARG A 161 -13.04 -0.28 -0.45
N ASP A 162 -13.20 0.70 -1.32
CA ASP A 162 -14.50 1.35 -1.53
C ASP A 162 -15.52 0.39 -2.13
N LEU A 163 -16.66 0.23 -1.45
CA LEU A 163 -17.78 -0.59 -1.90
C LEU A 163 -18.83 0.24 -2.67
N SER A 164 -18.85 1.56 -2.46
CA SER A 164 -19.85 2.44 -3.09
C SER A 164 -19.57 2.77 -4.56
N GLY A 165 -18.35 2.51 -5.05
CA GLY A 165 -17.89 2.93 -6.38
C GLY A 165 -17.73 4.44 -6.57
N ARG A 166 -17.92 5.25 -5.52
CA ARG A 166 -17.91 6.71 -5.57
C ARG A 166 -16.60 7.34 -5.12
N CYS A 167 -15.74 6.58 -4.46
CA CYS A 167 -14.42 7.09 -4.05
C CYS A 167 -13.46 7.07 -5.27
N PRO A 168 -12.74 8.16 -5.56
CA PRO A 168 -11.77 8.19 -6.64
C PRO A 168 -10.66 7.14 -6.52
N ALA A 169 -10.27 6.83 -5.27
CA ALA A 169 -9.31 5.79 -4.98
C ALA A 169 -10.01 4.50 -4.53
N ARG A 170 -9.81 3.42 -5.29
CA ARG A 170 -10.42 2.11 -4.97
C ARG A 170 -9.97 1.57 -3.63
N TRP A 171 -8.68 1.70 -3.32
CA TRP A 171 -8.08 1.30 -2.05
C TRP A 171 -7.50 2.51 -1.34
N VAL A 172 -7.78 2.65 -0.07
CA VAL A 172 -7.26 3.74 0.77
C VAL A 172 -6.68 3.12 2.04
N SER A 173 -5.46 3.51 2.38
CA SER A 173 -4.88 3.13 3.67
C SER A 173 -5.47 3.99 4.79
N LEU A 174 -5.61 3.41 5.98
CA LEU A 174 -5.76 4.21 7.18
C LEU A 174 -4.63 5.22 7.26
N THR A 175 -4.94 6.43 7.72
CA THR A 175 -3.94 7.48 7.80
C THR A 175 -2.89 7.14 8.84
N ASN A 176 -1.65 7.37 8.48
CA ASN A 176 -0.56 7.30 9.42
C ASN A 176 -0.62 8.51 10.34
N VAL A 177 -0.64 8.30 11.65
CA VAL A 177 -0.62 9.38 12.63
C VAL A 177 0.81 9.88 12.78
N ASP A 178 0.98 11.19 12.76
CA ASP A 178 2.26 11.88 13.00
C ASP A 178 3.44 11.44 12.10
N GLY A 179 3.14 11.01 10.87
CA GLY A 179 4.16 10.61 9.90
C GLY A 179 4.88 9.30 10.20
N LYS A 180 4.35 8.49 11.12
CA LYS A 180 4.91 7.17 11.46
C LYS A 180 4.81 6.17 10.32
N THR A 181 5.68 5.18 10.34
CA THR A 181 5.74 4.16 9.28
C THR A 181 4.66 3.11 9.48
N TRP A 182 3.75 3.03 8.52
CA TRP A 182 2.80 1.92 8.42
C TRP A 182 3.45 0.63 7.92
N ALA A 183 2.75 -0.48 8.16
CA ALA A 183 3.10 -1.76 7.55
C ALA A 183 3.26 -1.62 6.03
N LYS A 184 4.32 -2.19 5.50
CA LYS A 184 4.61 -2.25 4.06
C LYS A 184 4.09 -3.54 3.44
N TYR A 185 3.81 -4.54 4.26
CA TYR A 185 3.26 -5.82 3.85
C TYR A 185 2.30 -6.37 4.91
N GLY A 186 1.50 -7.34 4.54
CA GLY A 186 0.67 -8.13 5.44
C GLY A 186 0.59 -9.58 5.00
N VAL A 187 0.46 -10.49 5.95
CA VAL A 187 0.29 -11.93 5.71
C VAL A 187 -1.17 -12.29 5.92
N LEU A 188 -1.75 -13.01 4.97
CA LEU A 188 -3.08 -13.61 5.06
C LEU A 188 -2.93 -15.13 4.97
N SER A 189 -3.49 -15.88 5.91
CA SER A 189 -3.42 -17.34 5.91
C SER A 189 -4.75 -17.95 5.45
N ALA A 190 -4.69 -18.81 4.45
CA ALA A 190 -5.86 -19.56 3.99
C ALA A 190 -6.25 -20.71 4.93
N GLY A 191 -5.41 -21.07 5.90
CA GLY A 191 -5.67 -22.16 6.84
C GLY A 191 -5.68 -23.57 6.23
N THR A 192 -5.26 -23.73 4.97
CA THR A 192 -5.28 -25.02 4.25
C THR A 192 -4.09 -25.92 4.56
N GLY A 193 -3.05 -25.35 5.20
CA GLY A 193 -1.81 -26.07 5.51
C GLY A 193 -0.88 -26.28 4.30
N TYR A 194 -1.12 -25.63 3.16
CA TYR A 194 -0.18 -25.63 2.06
C TYR A 194 1.05 -24.80 2.38
N ASP A 195 2.24 -25.30 2.00
CA ASP A 195 3.49 -24.55 2.16
C ASP A 195 3.62 -23.38 1.18
N THR A 196 2.82 -23.38 0.11
CA THR A 196 2.86 -22.35 -0.92
C THR A 196 2.26 -21.03 -0.42
N ILE A 197 2.99 -19.95 -0.62
CA ILE A 197 2.52 -18.57 -0.37
C ILE A 197 2.67 -17.72 -1.63
N LEU A 198 1.59 -17.00 -1.98
CA LEU A 198 1.61 -16.08 -3.11
C LEU A 198 1.99 -14.68 -2.62
N VAL A 199 2.99 -14.07 -3.24
CA VAL A 199 3.39 -12.68 -2.97
C VAL A 199 2.74 -11.78 -4.01
N THR A 200 1.86 -10.88 -3.57
CA THR A 200 0.99 -10.05 -4.41
C THR A 200 1.20 -8.56 -4.17
N GLU A 201 0.81 -7.69 -5.13
CA GLU A 201 0.99 -6.24 -5.03
C GLU A 201 -0.03 -5.54 -4.14
N GLY A 202 -1.14 -6.20 -3.83
CA GLY A 202 -2.18 -5.55 -3.06
C GLY A 202 -3.19 -6.49 -2.40
N PRO A 203 -4.08 -5.92 -1.55
CA PRO A 203 -5.03 -6.73 -0.79
C PRO A 203 -6.03 -7.50 -1.66
N GLY A 204 -6.39 -6.96 -2.83
CA GLY A 204 -7.34 -7.63 -3.73
C GLY A 204 -6.81 -8.97 -4.21
N ASP A 205 -5.57 -9.01 -4.67
CA ASP A 205 -4.93 -10.22 -5.17
C ASP A 205 -4.62 -11.19 -4.03
N GLY A 206 -4.26 -10.64 -2.86
CA GLY A 206 -4.10 -11.44 -1.64
C GLY A 206 -5.40 -12.14 -1.22
N LEU A 207 -6.54 -11.44 -1.22
CA LEU A 207 -7.84 -12.05 -0.93
C LEU A 207 -8.23 -13.09 -1.99
N THR A 208 -7.92 -12.84 -3.28
CA THR A 208 -8.12 -13.82 -4.35
C THR A 208 -7.28 -15.08 -4.09
N SER A 209 -6.02 -14.92 -3.67
CA SER A 209 -5.13 -16.04 -3.34
C SER A 209 -5.70 -16.90 -2.23
N VAL A 210 -6.20 -16.27 -1.15
CA VAL A 210 -6.85 -16.99 -0.05
C VAL A 210 -8.13 -17.67 -0.51
N GLY A 211 -8.93 -17.02 -1.35
CA GLY A 211 -10.17 -17.61 -1.90
C GLY A 211 -9.95 -18.86 -2.73
N VAL A 212 -8.75 -19.05 -3.30
CA VAL A 212 -8.36 -20.28 -3.98
C VAL A 212 -7.49 -21.21 -3.12
N GLY A 213 -7.36 -20.93 -1.83
CA GLY A 213 -6.77 -21.82 -0.83
C GLY A 213 -5.27 -21.64 -0.59
N TYR A 214 -4.64 -20.55 -1.06
CA TYR A 214 -3.22 -20.27 -0.81
C TYR A 214 -3.05 -19.13 0.17
N ASP A 215 -2.05 -19.25 1.05
CA ASP A 215 -1.59 -18.12 1.84
C ASP A 215 -1.13 -16.98 0.94
N ALA A 216 -1.28 -15.75 1.38
CA ALA A 216 -0.82 -14.58 0.65
C ALA A 216 0.05 -13.66 1.51
N LEU A 217 1.12 -13.15 0.89
CA LEU A 217 1.83 -11.98 1.38
C LEU A 217 1.47 -10.83 0.48
N ILE A 218 0.73 -9.86 1.03
CA ILE A 218 0.31 -8.66 0.32
C ILE A 218 1.33 -7.55 0.55
N ILE A 219 1.78 -6.89 -0.52
CA ILE A 219 2.71 -5.77 -0.44
C ILE A 219 1.96 -4.47 -0.65
N ARG A 220 2.26 -3.45 0.14
CA ARG A 220 1.63 -2.14 0.01
C ARG A 220 2.38 -1.25 -0.98
N GLY A 221 2.02 -1.37 -2.26
CA GLY A 221 2.46 -0.46 -3.32
C GLY A 221 3.84 -0.76 -3.90
N ALA A 222 4.12 -0.11 -5.04
CA ALA A 222 5.26 -0.37 -5.93
C ALA A 222 6.66 0.02 -5.40
N GLY A 223 6.77 0.46 -4.13
CA GLY A 223 8.03 0.90 -3.54
C GLY A 223 9.01 -0.22 -3.16
N LEU A 224 8.64 -1.48 -3.38
CA LEU A 224 9.43 -2.64 -2.97
C LEU A 224 10.82 -2.65 -3.58
N ALA A 225 10.94 -2.44 -4.89
CA ALA A 225 12.21 -2.53 -5.62
C ALA A 225 13.29 -1.56 -5.10
N ASN A 226 12.88 -0.47 -4.43
CA ASN A 226 13.76 0.56 -3.90
C ASN A 226 13.96 0.46 -2.38
N ASN A 227 13.48 -0.62 -1.74
CA ASN A 227 13.53 -0.79 -0.29
C ASN A 227 14.25 -2.10 0.08
N ALA A 228 15.58 -2.07 0.05
CA ALA A 228 16.41 -3.23 0.34
C ALA A 228 16.16 -3.85 1.73
N ALA A 229 15.85 -3.01 2.74
CA ALA A 229 15.55 -3.49 4.08
C ALA A 229 14.25 -4.31 4.11
N LEU A 230 13.20 -3.82 3.42
CA LEU A 230 11.95 -4.55 3.27
C LEU A 230 12.16 -5.86 2.51
N VAL A 231 12.90 -5.83 1.40
CA VAL A 231 13.22 -7.05 0.62
C VAL A 231 13.91 -8.09 1.51
N ALA A 232 14.91 -7.68 2.29
CA ALA A 232 15.60 -8.59 3.21
C ALA A 232 14.67 -9.16 4.30
N GLU A 233 13.77 -8.35 4.85
CA GLU A 233 12.76 -8.77 5.82
C GLU A 233 11.81 -9.82 5.22
N LEU A 234 11.32 -9.59 3.99
CA LEU A 234 10.42 -10.52 3.30
C LEU A 234 11.12 -11.86 3.00
N VAL A 235 12.34 -11.82 2.48
CA VAL A 235 13.13 -13.02 2.19
C VAL A 235 13.36 -13.83 3.46
N ALA A 236 13.73 -13.18 4.56
CA ALA A 236 13.93 -13.84 5.84
C ALA A 236 12.62 -14.45 6.41
N GLY A 237 11.52 -13.73 6.33
CA GLY A 237 10.22 -14.18 6.85
C GLY A 237 9.58 -15.30 6.02
N LEU A 238 10.00 -15.45 4.76
CA LEU A 238 9.49 -16.48 3.85
C LEU A 238 10.39 -17.72 3.76
N ARG A 239 11.44 -17.82 4.58
CA ARG A 239 12.30 -19.00 4.59
C ARG A 239 11.53 -20.28 4.87
N GLY A 240 11.80 -21.31 4.07
CA GLY A 240 11.15 -22.61 4.20
C GLY A 240 9.77 -22.70 3.56
N ARG A 241 9.25 -21.60 2.98
CA ARG A 241 8.00 -21.60 2.22
C ARG A 241 8.27 -21.81 0.73
N ASP A 242 7.30 -22.39 0.06
CA ASP A 242 7.26 -22.44 -1.40
C ASP A 242 6.68 -21.12 -1.93
N VAL A 243 7.54 -20.22 -2.39
CA VAL A 243 7.19 -18.84 -2.74
C VAL A 243 6.84 -18.69 -4.21
N VAL A 244 5.68 -18.12 -4.50
CA VAL A 244 5.25 -17.76 -5.86
C VAL A 244 5.01 -16.26 -5.94
N LEU A 245 5.74 -15.56 -6.80
CA LEU A 245 5.55 -14.14 -7.06
C LEU A 245 4.41 -13.95 -8.07
N ALA A 246 3.36 -13.26 -7.68
CA ALA A 246 2.15 -13.02 -8.44
C ALA A 246 1.89 -11.51 -8.58
N PHE A 247 2.86 -10.80 -9.17
CA PHE A 247 2.79 -9.37 -9.41
C PHE A 247 2.15 -9.07 -10.75
N ASP A 248 1.56 -7.88 -10.88
CA ASP A 248 0.95 -7.41 -12.11
C ASP A 248 1.95 -7.45 -13.29
N PRO A 249 1.48 -7.79 -14.51
CA PRO A 249 2.35 -7.86 -15.69
C PRO A 249 2.62 -6.47 -16.27
N ASP A 250 3.16 -5.58 -15.45
CA ASP A 250 3.56 -4.24 -15.81
C ASP A 250 5.02 -3.93 -15.40
N ALA A 251 5.53 -2.77 -15.82
CA ALA A 251 6.91 -2.39 -15.54
C ALA A 251 7.20 -2.20 -14.04
N ALA A 252 6.21 -1.93 -13.19
CA ALA A 252 6.40 -1.81 -11.74
C ALA A 252 6.47 -3.19 -11.10
N GLY A 253 5.55 -4.10 -11.46
CA GLY A 253 5.56 -5.49 -11.04
C GLY A 253 6.82 -6.24 -11.49
N ASP A 254 7.29 -6.00 -12.71
CA ASP A 254 8.56 -6.57 -13.18
C ASP A 254 9.76 -6.12 -12.34
N ARG A 255 9.83 -4.84 -11.99
CA ARG A 255 10.91 -4.34 -11.10
C ARG A 255 10.84 -4.97 -9.72
N GLY A 256 9.64 -5.05 -9.13
CA GLY A 256 9.42 -5.70 -7.83
C GLY A 256 9.79 -7.18 -7.86
N THR A 257 9.32 -7.90 -8.88
CA THR A 257 9.65 -9.31 -9.12
C THR A 257 11.16 -9.51 -9.20
N ASN A 258 11.85 -8.75 -10.05
CA ASN A 258 13.29 -8.90 -10.25
C ASN A 258 14.09 -8.63 -8.97
N ALA A 259 13.68 -7.65 -8.16
CA ALA A 259 14.32 -7.36 -6.89
C ALA A 259 14.17 -8.53 -5.89
N LEU A 260 12.97 -9.11 -5.79
CA LEU A 260 12.75 -10.27 -4.92
C LEU A 260 13.47 -11.50 -5.44
N VAL A 261 13.38 -11.81 -6.73
CA VAL A 261 14.09 -12.97 -7.33
C VAL A 261 15.59 -12.89 -7.02
N ALA A 262 16.22 -11.74 -7.25
CA ALA A 262 17.63 -11.55 -6.96
C ALA A 262 17.96 -11.78 -5.48
N ALA A 263 17.12 -11.30 -4.57
CA ALA A 263 17.31 -11.44 -3.14
C ALA A 263 17.09 -12.88 -2.65
N PHE A 264 16.08 -13.60 -3.16
CA PHE A 264 15.85 -15.01 -2.85
C PHE A 264 17.00 -15.88 -3.32
N ILE A 265 17.49 -15.67 -4.55
CA ILE A 265 18.67 -16.39 -5.08
C ILE A 265 19.90 -16.12 -4.21
N ALA A 266 20.14 -14.87 -3.81
CA ALA A 266 21.26 -14.51 -2.95
C ALA A 266 21.19 -15.18 -1.56
N ASP A 267 19.97 -15.44 -1.06
CA ASP A 267 19.72 -16.17 0.21
C ASP A 267 19.69 -17.71 0.02
N GLY A 268 19.92 -18.20 -1.20
CA GLY A 268 19.91 -19.64 -1.52
C GLY A 268 18.51 -20.26 -1.59
N GLN A 269 17.48 -19.47 -1.71
CA GLN A 269 16.10 -19.93 -1.82
C GLN A 269 15.63 -19.94 -3.29
N ILE A 270 14.73 -20.88 -3.60
CA ILE A 270 14.08 -20.97 -4.90
C ILE A 270 12.76 -20.22 -4.82
N VAL A 271 12.49 -19.39 -5.83
CA VAL A 271 11.23 -18.67 -5.99
C VAL A 271 10.68 -18.89 -7.39
N ARG A 272 9.37 -19.01 -7.50
CA ARG A 272 8.66 -19.14 -8.78
C ARG A 272 7.96 -17.82 -9.12
N ARG A 273 7.69 -17.58 -10.39
CA ARG A 273 6.87 -16.47 -10.86
C ARG A 273 5.63 -17.02 -11.54
N LEU A 274 4.47 -16.48 -11.19
CA LEU A 274 3.24 -16.71 -11.94
C LEU A 274 3.34 -15.95 -13.27
N GLN A 275 3.00 -16.60 -14.37
CA GLN A 275 2.89 -15.99 -15.69
C GLN A 275 1.43 -15.92 -16.08
N PHE A 276 0.99 -14.73 -16.48
CA PHE A 276 -0.37 -14.45 -16.93
C PHE A 276 -0.43 -14.46 -18.46
#